data_88c242bbfb23b1ec9fb56c8de6019907
#
_entry.id   88c242bbfb23b1ec9fb56c8de6019907
#
_cell.length_a   1.000
_cell.length_b   1.000
_cell.length_c   1.000
_cell.angle_alpha   90.00
_cell.angle_beta   90.00
_cell.angle_gamma   90.00
#
_symmetry.space_group_name_H-M   'P 1'
#
loop_
_entity.id
_entity.type
_entity.pdbx_description
1 polymer ?
#
loop_
_entity_poly.entity_id
_entity_poly.type
_entity_poly.pdbx_seq_one_letter_code
_entity_poly.pdbx_strand_id
1 'polypeptide(L)'
;FIPLGDSRESSFTPESWLVGLLEEKMPELRAVTLLSGDVFLQCHKTGDRLGKRFQAQLVDMESAAVAQAAAKFRIPYLAIRSVSDLVGEHPEGVPASQLKQASRAASASVMKVLELLPSEIATETEVG
;
A
#
# COMPACT_ATOMS: atom_id res chain seq x y z
N PHE A 1 16.98 5.99 2.34
CA PHE A 1 16.30 5.16 3.36
C PHE A 1 16.98 5.42 4.72
N ILE A 2 16.29 6.03 5.64
CA ILE A 2 16.75 6.18 7.02
C ILE A 2 15.99 5.14 7.84
N PRO A 3 16.66 4.10 8.37
CA PRO A 3 15.98 3.13 9.21
C PRO A 3 15.49 3.81 10.50
N LEU A 4 14.22 3.70 10.80
CA LEU A 4 13.68 4.09 12.10
C LEU A 4 14.06 3.02 13.13
N GLY A 5 15.19 3.21 13.82
CA GLY A 5 15.70 2.27 14.82
C GLY A 5 16.38 1.04 14.22
N ASP A 6 16.52 -0.03 15.01
CA ASP A 6 17.24 -1.24 14.65
C ASP A 6 16.53 -2.18 13.65
N SER A 7 15.33 -1.82 13.15
CA SER A 7 14.63 -2.66 12.19
C SER A 7 15.28 -2.52 10.81
N ARG A 8 15.92 -3.57 10.35
CA ARG A 8 16.45 -3.72 8.98
C ARG A 8 15.41 -4.30 8.02
N GLU A 9 14.14 -4.31 8.42
CA GLU A 9 13.07 -4.81 7.58
C GLU A 9 12.86 -3.87 6.40
N SER A 10 12.97 -4.42 5.21
CA SER A 10 12.72 -3.74 3.95
C SER A 10 11.45 -4.23 3.25
N SER A 11 10.76 -5.19 3.85
CA SER A 11 9.54 -5.80 3.32
C SER A 11 8.51 -5.96 4.43
N PHE A 12 7.28 -5.58 4.16
CA PHE A 12 6.15 -5.65 5.08
C PHE A 12 5.00 -6.37 4.37
N THR A 13 4.45 -7.38 5.04
CA THR A 13 3.35 -8.18 4.51
C THR A 13 2.15 -8.02 5.44
N PRO A 14 0.93 -7.78 4.90
CA PRO A 14 -0.28 -7.77 5.71
C PRO A 14 -0.54 -9.13 6.36
N GLU A 15 -1.35 -9.16 7.39
CA GLU A 15 -1.83 -10.39 8.02
C GLU A 15 -2.54 -11.28 6.98
N SER A 16 -2.19 -12.57 6.93
CA SER A 16 -2.69 -13.49 5.90
C SER A 16 -4.22 -13.68 5.96
N TRP A 17 -4.80 -13.66 7.16
CA TRP A 17 -6.25 -13.73 7.33
C TRP A 17 -6.98 -12.54 6.68
N LEU A 18 -6.38 -11.34 6.76
CA LEU A 18 -6.96 -10.14 6.19
C LEU A 18 -6.89 -10.18 4.65
N VAL A 19 -5.77 -10.63 4.10
CA VAL A 19 -5.64 -10.82 2.65
C VAL A 19 -6.67 -11.83 2.15
N GLY A 20 -6.79 -12.99 2.82
CA GLY A 20 -7.77 -14.01 2.44
C GLY A 20 -9.22 -13.52 2.54
N LEU A 21 -9.56 -12.74 3.57
CA LEU A 21 -10.87 -12.11 3.69
C LEU A 21 -11.18 -11.19 2.50
N LEU A 22 -10.22 -10.37 2.10
CA LEU A 22 -10.41 -9.43 1.01
C LEU A 22 -10.48 -10.14 -0.35
N GLU A 23 -9.68 -11.17 -0.59
CA GLU A 23 -9.76 -11.97 -1.81
C GLU A 23 -11.13 -12.63 -1.97
N GLU A 24 -11.75 -13.09 -0.87
CA GLU A 24 -13.09 -13.68 -0.88
C GLU A 24 -14.21 -12.64 -1.05
N LYS A 25 -14.17 -11.55 -0.30
CA LYS A 25 -15.28 -10.59 -0.19
C LYS A 25 -15.19 -9.42 -1.17
N MET A 26 -14.01 -9.14 -1.70
CA MET A 26 -13.75 -8.02 -2.59
C MET A 26 -12.91 -8.47 -3.79
N PRO A 27 -13.42 -9.34 -4.66
CA PRO A 27 -12.67 -9.91 -5.79
C PRO A 27 -12.24 -8.86 -6.83
N GLU A 28 -12.78 -7.64 -6.75
CA GLU A 28 -12.32 -6.49 -7.54
C GLU A 28 -10.96 -5.94 -7.08
N LEU A 29 -10.54 -6.22 -5.84
CA LEU A 29 -9.21 -5.88 -5.34
C LEU A 29 -8.18 -6.93 -5.78
N ARG A 30 -6.97 -6.48 -6.04
CA ARG A 30 -5.86 -7.36 -6.41
C ARG A 30 -4.73 -7.22 -5.40
N ALA A 31 -4.32 -8.35 -4.83
CA ALA A 31 -3.10 -8.39 -4.04
C ALA A 31 -1.89 -8.24 -4.97
N VAL A 32 -1.02 -7.26 -4.68
CA VAL A 32 0.13 -6.92 -5.51
C VAL A 32 1.33 -6.54 -4.64
N THR A 33 2.52 -6.60 -5.20
CA THR A 33 3.71 -6.03 -4.57
C THR A 33 3.80 -4.55 -4.89
N LEU A 34 3.92 -3.75 -3.85
CA LEU A 34 4.08 -2.30 -3.89
C LEU A 34 5.50 -1.91 -3.49
N LEU A 35 6.20 -1.19 -4.35
CA LEU A 35 7.45 -0.52 -3.98
C LEU A 35 7.15 0.86 -3.43
N SER A 36 7.86 1.24 -2.38
CA SER A 36 7.70 2.55 -1.78
C SER A 36 9.06 3.21 -1.54
N GLY A 37 9.19 4.49 -1.86
CA GLY A 37 10.45 5.24 -1.67
C GLY A 37 10.28 6.72 -1.92
N ASP A 38 11.22 7.53 -1.40
CA ASP A 38 11.15 8.99 -1.37
C ASP A 38 11.45 9.66 -2.73
N VAL A 39 11.20 8.96 -3.83
CA VAL A 39 11.46 9.45 -5.19
C VAL A 39 10.24 9.29 -6.07
N PHE A 40 9.79 10.37 -6.68
CA PHE A 40 8.78 10.31 -7.73
C PHE A 40 9.37 9.67 -8.99
N LEU A 41 8.91 8.47 -9.30
CA LEU A 41 9.45 7.64 -10.38
C LEU A 41 8.87 8.05 -11.73
N GLN A 42 9.63 8.81 -12.51
CA GLN A 42 9.19 9.32 -13.82
C GLN A 42 9.75 8.56 -15.02
N CYS A 43 10.73 7.69 -14.83
CA CYS A 43 11.43 7.02 -15.92
C CYS A 43 10.89 5.61 -16.16
N HIS A 44 10.24 5.35 -17.28
CA HIS A 44 9.74 4.02 -17.68
C HIS A 44 10.80 2.91 -17.55
N LYS A 45 12.00 3.13 -18.10
CA LYS A 45 13.08 2.12 -18.04
C LYS A 45 13.46 1.76 -16.60
N THR A 46 13.45 2.73 -15.71
CA THR A 46 13.72 2.49 -14.28
C THR A 46 12.55 1.77 -13.63
N GLY A 47 11.32 2.16 -13.94
CA GLY A 47 10.11 1.47 -13.49
C GLY A 47 10.10 0.00 -13.90
N ASP A 48 10.32 -0.29 -15.17
CA ASP A 48 10.39 -1.66 -15.69
C ASP A 48 11.47 -2.50 -15.01
N ARG A 49 12.66 -1.92 -14.81
CA ARG A 49 13.77 -2.60 -14.13
C ARG A 49 13.43 -2.93 -12.68
N LEU A 50 12.85 -1.99 -11.95
CA LEU A 50 12.45 -2.18 -10.57
C LEU A 50 11.28 -3.17 -10.47
N GLY A 51 10.27 -3.03 -11.30
CA GLY A 51 9.13 -3.95 -11.37
C GLY A 51 9.58 -5.39 -11.60
N LYS A 52 10.48 -5.63 -12.57
CA LYS A 52 11.05 -6.96 -12.83
C LYS A 52 11.88 -7.48 -11.68
N ARG A 53 12.74 -6.64 -11.10
CA ARG A 53 13.65 -7.03 -10.01
C ARG A 53 12.91 -7.44 -8.75
N PHE A 54 11.85 -6.75 -8.40
CA PHE A 54 11.09 -6.94 -7.16
C PHE A 54 9.73 -7.61 -7.38
N GLN A 55 9.41 -7.99 -8.62
CA GLN A 55 8.09 -8.52 -9.00
C GLN A 55 6.95 -7.59 -8.56
N ALA A 56 7.20 -6.28 -8.66
CA ALA A 56 6.29 -5.24 -8.21
C ALA A 56 5.45 -4.69 -9.36
N GLN A 57 4.22 -4.34 -9.05
CA GLN A 57 3.23 -3.80 -9.98
C GLN A 57 2.93 -2.32 -9.70
N LEU A 58 3.15 -1.86 -8.48
CA LEU A 58 2.86 -0.51 -8.04
C LEU A 58 4.08 0.16 -7.43
N VAL A 59 4.08 1.49 -7.44
CA VAL A 59 5.03 2.33 -6.73
C VAL A 59 4.30 3.49 -6.06
N ASP A 60 4.72 3.82 -4.84
CA ASP A 60 4.29 5.02 -4.12
C ASP A 60 5.44 5.62 -3.30
N MET A 61 5.14 6.65 -2.53
CA MET A 61 6.13 7.36 -1.74
C MET A 61 5.88 7.30 -0.23
N GLU A 62 4.78 6.70 0.23
CA GLU A 62 4.33 6.78 1.62
C GLU A 62 4.19 5.44 2.33
N SER A 63 3.83 4.38 1.61
CA SER A 63 3.42 3.11 2.23
C SER A 63 4.49 2.48 3.09
N ALA A 64 5.77 2.52 2.68
CA ALA A 64 6.84 1.95 3.49
C ALA A 64 7.01 2.68 4.83
N ALA A 65 6.89 4.01 4.85
CA ALA A 65 7.01 4.78 6.09
C ALA A 65 5.91 4.43 7.09
N VAL A 66 4.67 4.31 6.60
CA VAL A 66 3.53 3.91 7.45
C VAL A 66 3.68 2.46 7.93
N ALA A 67 4.09 1.54 7.04
CA ALA A 67 4.32 0.14 7.39
C ALA A 67 5.42 -0.03 8.44
N GLN A 68 6.52 0.72 8.33
CA GLN A 68 7.60 0.74 9.33
C GLN A 68 7.10 1.21 10.70
N ALA A 69 6.31 2.29 10.71
CA ALA A 69 5.73 2.79 11.96
C ALA A 69 4.79 1.75 12.58
N ALA A 70 3.89 1.16 11.78
CA ALA A 70 2.98 0.12 12.24
C ALA A 70 3.73 -1.09 12.81
N ALA A 71 4.75 -1.57 12.11
CA ALA A 71 5.59 -2.69 12.56
C ALA A 71 6.28 -2.39 13.90
N LYS A 72 6.81 -1.16 14.07
CA LYS A 72 7.45 -0.75 15.33
C LYS A 72 6.49 -0.81 16.51
N PHE A 73 5.23 -0.48 16.30
CA PHE A 73 4.19 -0.52 17.34
C PHE A 73 3.40 -1.83 17.37
N ARG A 74 3.79 -2.83 16.55
CA ARG A 74 3.09 -4.11 16.41
C ARG A 74 1.62 -3.97 16.02
N ILE A 75 1.33 -2.99 15.17
CA ILE A 75 -0.01 -2.74 14.64
C ILE A 75 -0.12 -3.40 13.27
N PRO A 76 -1.15 -4.22 13.02
CA PRO A 76 -1.41 -4.76 11.69
C PRO A 76 -1.53 -3.65 10.64
N TYR A 77 -0.98 -3.87 9.46
CA TYR A 77 -0.95 -2.88 8.39
C TYR A 77 -1.44 -3.46 7.06
N LEU A 78 -2.26 -2.69 6.38
CA LEU A 78 -2.71 -2.97 5.02
C LEU A 78 -2.67 -1.68 4.20
N ALA A 79 -2.09 -1.72 3.01
CA ALA A 79 -2.18 -0.63 2.04
C ALA A 79 -3.26 -0.91 1.00
N ILE A 80 -4.21 0.00 0.85
CA ILE A 80 -5.20 -0.01 -0.22
C ILE A 80 -4.91 1.18 -1.13
N ARG A 81 -4.66 0.91 -2.41
CA ARG A 81 -4.26 1.91 -3.38
C ARG A 81 -5.12 1.85 -4.63
N SER A 82 -5.33 2.99 -5.25
CA SER A 82 -5.86 3.11 -6.60
C SER A 82 -4.82 3.75 -7.50
N VAL A 83 -4.68 3.22 -8.70
CA VAL A 83 -3.71 3.74 -9.67
C VAL A 83 -4.21 5.07 -10.24
N SER A 84 -3.39 6.11 -10.14
CA SER A 84 -3.66 7.42 -10.74
C SER A 84 -3.12 7.53 -12.16
N ASP A 85 -1.98 6.91 -12.43
CA ASP A 85 -1.24 7.01 -13.68
C ASP A 85 -0.22 5.88 -13.83
N LEU A 86 0.40 5.80 -14.99
CA LEU A 86 1.53 4.92 -15.24
C LEU A 86 2.86 5.68 -15.06
N VAL A 87 3.89 4.97 -14.62
CA VAL A 87 5.22 5.55 -14.46
C VAL A 87 5.70 6.22 -15.76
N GLY A 88 5.95 7.53 -15.70
CA GLY A 88 6.43 8.33 -16.82
C GLY A 88 5.33 8.80 -17.80
N GLU A 89 4.06 8.50 -17.54
CA GLU A 89 2.95 8.98 -18.37
C GLU A 89 2.74 10.49 -18.25
N HIS A 90 2.94 11.03 -17.06
CA HIS A 90 2.74 12.45 -16.74
C HIS A 90 3.99 13.08 -16.11
N PRO A 91 5.04 13.37 -16.88
CA PRO A 91 6.26 13.97 -16.34
C PRO A 91 6.05 15.35 -15.73
N GLU A 92 5.01 16.07 -16.13
CA GLU A 92 4.65 17.40 -15.60
C GLU A 92 3.69 17.33 -14.39
N GLY A 93 3.27 16.13 -14.00
CA GLY A 93 2.34 15.88 -12.91
C GLY A 93 1.00 15.29 -13.38
N VAL A 94 0.40 14.48 -12.52
CA VAL A 94 -0.86 13.80 -12.80
C VAL A 94 -2.02 14.80 -12.85
N PRO A 95 -2.91 14.74 -13.87
CA PRO A 95 -4.06 15.61 -13.94
C PRO A 95 -4.96 15.50 -12.69
N ALA A 96 -5.44 16.64 -12.20
CA ALA A 96 -6.27 16.70 -10.98
C ALA A 96 -7.54 15.82 -11.07
N SER A 97 -8.10 15.65 -12.26
CA SER A 97 -9.26 14.77 -12.49
C SER A 97 -8.93 13.30 -12.25
N GLN A 98 -7.76 12.83 -12.69
CA GLN A 98 -7.28 11.46 -12.46
C GLN A 98 -6.98 11.23 -10.98
N LEU A 99 -6.29 12.17 -10.32
CA LEU A 99 -6.04 12.10 -8.87
C LEU A 99 -7.35 12.03 -8.09
N LYS A 100 -8.34 12.85 -8.45
CA LYS A 100 -9.65 12.84 -7.80
C LYS A 100 -10.39 11.51 -7.99
N GLN A 101 -10.32 10.94 -9.18
CA GLN A 101 -10.93 9.63 -9.47
C GLN A 101 -10.26 8.52 -8.68
N ALA A 102 -8.93 8.45 -8.70
CA ALA A 102 -8.16 7.46 -7.95
C ALA A 102 -8.41 7.58 -6.43
N SER A 103 -8.40 8.79 -5.89
CA SER A 103 -8.68 9.03 -4.47
C SER A 103 -10.08 8.57 -4.06
N ARG A 104 -11.10 8.84 -4.87
CA ARG A 104 -12.48 8.37 -4.62
C ARG A 104 -12.57 6.83 -4.64
N ALA A 105 -11.92 6.18 -5.60
CA ALA A 105 -11.91 4.73 -5.71
C ALA A 105 -11.21 4.09 -4.50
N ALA A 106 -10.05 4.60 -4.09
CA ALA A 106 -9.33 4.14 -2.91
C ALA A 106 -10.18 4.32 -1.63
N SER A 107 -10.78 5.50 -1.44
CA SER A 107 -11.62 5.79 -0.27
C SER A 107 -12.83 4.88 -0.20
N ALA A 108 -13.51 4.64 -1.32
CA ALA A 108 -14.66 3.73 -1.38
C ALA A 108 -14.26 2.29 -1.01
N SER A 109 -13.07 1.83 -1.48
CA SER A 109 -12.56 0.50 -1.12
C SER A 109 -12.21 0.41 0.37
N VAL A 110 -11.59 1.44 0.95
CA VAL A 110 -11.29 1.48 2.38
C VAL A 110 -12.56 1.40 3.21
N MET A 111 -13.61 2.15 2.86
CA MET A 111 -14.89 2.10 3.59
C MET A 111 -15.50 0.70 3.57
N LYS A 112 -15.50 0.02 2.42
CA LYS A 112 -15.97 -1.37 2.33
C LYS A 112 -15.14 -2.32 3.19
N VAL A 113 -13.81 -2.16 3.19
CA VAL A 113 -12.92 -2.99 4.02
C VAL A 113 -13.24 -2.80 5.50
N LEU A 114 -13.45 -1.57 5.96
CA LEU A 114 -13.80 -1.29 7.36
C LEU A 114 -15.12 -1.96 7.78
N GLU A 115 -16.09 -2.05 6.87
CA GLU A 115 -17.36 -2.76 7.12
C GLU A 115 -17.19 -4.28 7.22
N LEU A 116 -16.14 -4.83 6.61
CA LEU A 116 -15.85 -6.28 6.63
C LEU A 116 -15.00 -6.69 7.83
N LEU A 117 -14.32 -5.74 8.49
CA LEU A 117 -13.48 -6.06 9.64
C LEU A 117 -14.34 -6.47 10.84
N PRO A 118 -13.96 -7.54 11.56
CA PRO A 118 -14.62 -7.91 12.80
C PRO A 118 -14.60 -6.75 13.80
N SER A 119 -15.73 -6.50 14.45
CA SER A 119 -15.85 -5.44 15.47
C SER A 119 -14.97 -5.68 16.70
N GLU A 120 -14.42 -6.87 16.87
CA GLU A 120 -13.61 -7.29 18.02
C GLU A 120 -12.10 -7.03 17.85
N ILE A 121 -11.64 -6.56 16.68
CA ILE A 121 -10.20 -6.20 16.51
C ILE A 121 -9.77 -5.05 17.43
N ALA A 122 -10.71 -4.31 18.00
CA ALA A 122 -10.46 -3.17 18.87
C ALA A 122 -10.10 -3.53 20.33
N THR A 123 -10.13 -4.79 20.76
CA THR A 123 -10.08 -5.15 22.18
C THR A 123 -8.94 -6.07 22.62
N GLU A 124 -8.10 -6.60 21.73
CA GLU A 124 -6.95 -7.43 22.14
C GLU A 124 -5.61 -6.65 22.18
N THR A 125 -5.62 -5.46 22.76
CA THR A 125 -4.41 -4.90 23.35
C THR A 125 -4.51 -5.03 24.88
N GLU A 126 -4.68 -6.25 25.37
CA GLU A 126 -4.34 -6.50 26.75
C GLU A 126 -2.82 -6.50 26.89
N VAL A 127 -2.40 -5.46 27.57
CA VAL A 127 -1.09 -5.26 28.16
C VAL A 127 -0.73 -6.48 29.00
N GLY A 128 0.23 -7.21 28.50
CA GLY A 128 0.98 -8.19 29.28
C GLY A 128 2.40 -7.70 29.46
#